data_70f1058c7a3a6d2d9b0fc339b5730971
#
_entry.id   70f1058c7a3a6d2d9b0fc339b5730971
#
_cell.length_a   1.000
_cell.length_b   1.000
_cell.length_c   1.000
_cell.angle_alpha   90.00
_cell.angle_beta   90.00
_cell.angle_gamma   90.00
#
_symmetry.space_group_name_H-M   'P 1'
#
loop_
_entity.id
_entity.type
_entity.pdbx_description
1 polymer ?
#
loop_
_entity_poly.entity_id
_entity_poly.type
_entity_poly.pdbx_seq_one_letter_code
_entity_poly.pdbx_strand_id
1 'polypeptide(L)'
;MEKHIETIARGVCISNGKVLLCLPKDRSYSYLPGGHIEFGETGREALVREMKEETGLDATAGDLLGVVESSFVQKGEKHCEINLIYEMSLGGLEGLGGLEGLEGLERLESLEDWICFDWVPCDKIDSANLLPPEMKPYCNPATSQTSQT
;
A
#
# COMPACT_ATOMS: atom_id res chain seq x y z
N MET A 1 -10.76 -15.67 22.99
CA MET A 1 -9.98 -15.30 21.81
C MET A 1 -8.82 -14.42 22.21
N GLU A 2 -7.64 -14.76 21.76
CA GLU A 2 -6.47 -13.97 22.08
C GLU A 2 -6.51 -12.63 21.39
N LYS A 3 -6.16 -11.59 22.13
CA LYS A 3 -6.01 -10.25 21.57
C LYS A 3 -4.53 -10.00 21.36
N HIS A 4 -4.16 -9.54 20.19
CA HIS A 4 -2.78 -9.21 19.91
C HIS A 4 -2.73 -8.02 18.97
N ILE A 5 -1.58 -7.38 18.93
CA ILE A 5 -1.34 -6.24 18.06
C ILE A 5 -0.82 -6.78 16.74
N GLU A 6 -1.47 -6.40 15.66
CA GLU A 6 -1.05 -6.81 14.32
C GLU A 6 0.00 -5.84 13.81
N THR A 7 1.06 -6.39 13.24
CA THR A 7 2.12 -5.59 12.64
C THR A 7 2.05 -5.74 11.13
N ILE A 8 1.91 -4.63 10.43
CA ILE A 8 1.63 -4.61 9.01
C ILE A 8 2.65 -3.76 8.27
N ALA A 9 3.13 -4.27 7.14
CA ALA A 9 3.99 -3.52 6.25
C ALA A 9 3.13 -2.92 5.14
N ARG A 10 3.29 -1.61 4.89
CA ARG A 10 2.55 -0.88 3.86
C ARG A 10 3.51 -0.22 2.91
N GLY A 11 3.16 -0.14 1.64
CA GLY A 11 4.00 0.48 0.63
C GLY A 11 3.37 1.72 0.03
N VAL A 12 4.18 2.75 -0.15
CA VAL A 12 3.79 3.96 -0.88
C VAL A 12 4.50 3.91 -2.23
N CYS A 13 3.72 3.66 -3.27
CA CYS A 13 4.23 3.59 -4.64
C CYS A 13 3.62 4.74 -5.41
N ILE A 14 4.45 5.73 -5.74
CA ILE A 14 4.01 6.92 -6.46
C ILE A 14 4.65 6.95 -7.83
N SER A 15 3.83 7.13 -8.85
CA SER A 15 4.30 7.21 -10.23
C SER A 15 3.44 8.24 -10.97
N ASN A 16 4.09 9.16 -11.67
CA ASN A 16 3.42 10.22 -12.45
C ASN A 16 2.40 11.01 -11.63
N GLY A 17 2.73 11.30 -10.37
CA GLY A 17 1.87 12.06 -9.49
C GLY A 17 0.66 11.31 -8.95
N LYS A 18 0.65 10.00 -9.11
CA LYS A 18 -0.42 9.15 -8.60
C LYS A 18 0.13 8.12 -7.64
N VAL A 19 -0.64 7.81 -6.61
CA VAL A 19 -0.27 6.79 -5.62
C VAL A 19 -1.14 5.55 -5.81
N LEU A 20 -0.53 4.40 -5.64
CA LEU A 20 -1.23 3.12 -5.75
C LEU A 20 -1.98 2.81 -4.46
N LEU A 21 -3.27 2.59 -4.56
CA LEU A 21 -4.12 2.23 -3.44
C LEU A 21 -4.83 0.91 -3.70
N CYS A 22 -5.16 0.23 -2.61
CA CYS A 22 -5.99 -0.96 -2.64
C CYS A 22 -7.41 -0.59 -2.19
N LEU A 23 -8.39 -1.30 -2.71
CA LEU A 23 -9.78 -1.12 -2.33
C LEU A 23 -10.44 -2.49 -2.21
N PRO A 24 -11.41 -2.63 -1.28
CA PRO A 24 -12.26 -3.81 -1.33
C PRO A 24 -13.16 -3.74 -2.57
N LYS A 25 -13.83 -4.84 -2.91
CA LYS A 25 -14.63 -4.89 -4.13
C LYS A 25 -15.76 -3.88 -4.17
N ASP A 26 -16.33 -3.53 -3.02
CA ASP A 26 -17.39 -2.53 -2.97
C ASP A 26 -16.87 -1.08 -3.05
N ARG A 27 -15.55 -0.92 -3.04
CA ARG A 27 -14.87 0.38 -3.16
C ARG A 27 -15.29 1.40 -2.10
N SER A 28 -15.69 0.91 -0.94
CA SER A 28 -16.19 1.78 0.13
C SER A 28 -15.09 2.59 0.82
N TYR A 29 -13.84 2.13 0.73
CA TYR A 29 -12.68 2.84 1.29
C TYR A 29 -11.43 2.39 0.53
N SER A 30 -10.30 3.01 0.85
CA SER A 30 -9.03 2.61 0.27
C SER A 30 -8.00 2.43 1.37
N TYR A 31 -6.90 1.76 1.03
CA TYR A 31 -5.80 1.55 1.96
C TYR A 31 -4.51 1.34 1.17
N LEU A 32 -3.37 1.51 1.83
CA LEU A 32 -2.09 1.29 1.18
C LEU A 32 -1.84 -0.21 0.98
N PRO A 33 -1.21 -0.59 -0.12
CA PRO A 33 -0.88 -2.00 -0.36
C PRO A 33 0.05 -2.55 0.72
N GLY A 34 -0.02 -3.84 0.94
CA GLY A 34 0.83 -4.54 1.88
C GLY A 34 0.08 -5.61 2.63
N GLY A 35 0.60 -5.99 3.77
CA GLY A 35 -0.03 -7.02 4.58
C GLY A 35 0.76 -7.32 5.84
N HIS A 36 0.34 -8.34 6.54
CA HIS A 36 0.90 -8.73 7.83
C HIS A 36 2.34 -9.21 7.73
N ILE A 37 3.15 -8.75 8.67
CA ILE A 37 4.53 -9.23 8.81
C ILE A 37 4.48 -10.55 9.55
N GLU A 38 5.06 -11.58 8.97
CA GLU A 38 5.07 -12.90 9.58
C GLU A 38 6.33 -13.10 10.43
N PHE A 39 6.23 -13.99 11.40
CA PHE A 39 7.38 -14.29 12.24
C PHE A 39 8.57 -14.72 11.38
N GLY A 40 9.70 -14.11 11.62
CA GLY A 40 10.92 -14.45 10.88
C GLY A 40 11.19 -13.59 9.66
N GLU A 41 10.27 -12.68 9.29
CA GLU A 41 10.56 -11.76 8.18
C GLU A 41 10.62 -10.32 8.65
N THR A 42 11.36 -9.50 7.92
CA THR A 42 11.39 -8.06 8.16
C THR A 42 10.16 -7.43 7.50
N GLY A 43 9.89 -6.17 7.83
CA GLY A 43 8.81 -5.45 7.18
C GLY A 43 9.01 -5.32 5.68
N ARG A 44 10.25 -5.07 5.25
CA ARG A 44 10.56 -5.01 3.81
C ARG A 44 10.31 -6.33 3.11
N GLU A 45 10.72 -7.43 3.74
CA GLU A 45 10.48 -8.76 3.18
C GLU A 45 9.00 -9.07 3.08
N ALA A 46 8.24 -8.69 4.11
CA ALA A 46 6.79 -8.90 4.10
C ALA A 46 6.14 -8.14 2.96
N LEU A 47 6.54 -6.89 2.75
CA LEU A 47 5.97 -6.08 1.69
C LEU A 47 6.24 -6.69 0.31
N VAL A 48 7.47 -7.14 0.08
CA VAL A 48 7.86 -7.79 -1.19
C VAL A 48 7.02 -9.04 -1.40
N ARG A 49 6.88 -9.87 -0.37
CA ARG A 49 6.09 -11.10 -0.46
C ARG A 49 4.62 -10.81 -0.76
N GLU A 50 4.04 -9.86 -0.03
CA GLU A 50 2.62 -9.51 -0.21
C GLU A 50 2.35 -8.99 -1.61
N MET A 51 3.23 -8.15 -2.14
CA MET A 51 3.03 -7.62 -3.49
C MET A 51 3.15 -8.72 -4.55
N LYS A 52 4.04 -9.69 -4.34
CA LYS A 52 4.15 -10.82 -5.25
C LYS A 52 2.88 -11.65 -5.25
N GLU A 53 2.32 -11.88 -4.06
CA GLU A 53 1.07 -12.63 -3.93
C GLU A 53 -0.11 -11.89 -4.57
N GLU A 54 -0.18 -10.58 -4.40
CA GLU A 54 -1.32 -9.79 -4.85
C GLU A 54 -1.24 -9.38 -6.32
N THR A 55 -0.05 -9.13 -6.83
CA THR A 55 0.10 -8.59 -8.19
C THR A 55 0.93 -9.45 -9.12
N GLY A 56 1.73 -10.35 -8.58
CA GLY A 56 2.70 -11.11 -9.37
C GLY A 56 3.94 -10.31 -9.71
N LEU A 57 4.02 -9.05 -9.28
CA LEU A 57 5.15 -8.18 -9.60
C LEU A 57 6.20 -8.20 -8.50
N ASP A 58 7.43 -7.84 -8.88
CA ASP A 58 8.53 -7.76 -7.94
C ASP A 58 8.62 -6.35 -7.36
N ALA A 59 8.29 -6.24 -6.08
CA ALA A 59 8.38 -4.97 -5.39
C ALA A 59 9.79 -4.78 -4.84
N THR A 60 10.22 -3.51 -4.79
CA THR A 60 11.40 -3.11 -4.05
C THR A 60 10.94 -2.20 -2.94
N ALA A 61 11.25 -2.57 -1.71
CA ALA A 61 10.93 -1.75 -0.54
C ALA A 61 12.12 -0.87 -0.22
N GLY A 62 11.89 0.42 -0.18
CA GLY A 62 12.92 1.41 0.10
C GLY A 62 12.94 1.84 1.55
N ASP A 63 13.08 3.14 1.78
CA ASP A 63 13.19 3.68 3.13
C ASP A 63 11.91 3.60 3.92
N LEU A 64 12.04 3.43 5.22
CA LEU A 64 10.92 3.52 6.13
C LEU A 64 10.52 4.99 6.24
N LEU A 65 9.32 5.31 5.83
CA LEU A 65 8.80 6.68 5.86
C LEU A 65 8.21 7.04 7.21
N GLY A 66 7.63 6.08 7.89
CA GLY A 66 7.03 6.33 9.18
C GLY A 66 6.30 5.12 9.72
N VAL A 67 5.71 5.32 10.89
CA VAL A 67 4.93 4.31 11.59
C VAL A 67 3.59 4.93 11.96
N VAL A 68 2.51 4.24 11.65
CA VAL A 68 1.17 4.70 12.03
C VAL A 68 0.52 3.62 12.88
N GLU A 69 0.13 4.01 14.09
CA GLU A 69 -0.67 3.15 14.94
C GLU A 69 -2.14 3.43 14.68
N SER A 70 -2.95 2.39 14.58
CA SER A 70 -4.36 2.57 14.36
C SER A 70 -5.15 1.50 15.10
N SER A 71 -6.40 1.83 15.41
CA SER A 71 -7.32 0.85 15.95
C SER A 71 -8.70 1.09 15.35
N PHE A 72 -9.44 0.02 15.18
CA PHE A 72 -10.78 0.09 14.62
C PHE A 72 -11.58 -1.11 15.09
N VAL A 73 -12.89 -1.03 14.92
CA VAL A 73 -13.77 -2.14 15.25
C VAL A 73 -14.33 -2.70 13.95
N GLN A 74 -14.21 -4.00 13.78
CA GLN A 74 -14.75 -4.69 12.61
C GLN A 74 -15.45 -5.96 13.08
N LYS A 75 -16.68 -6.13 12.67
CA LYS A 75 -17.49 -7.30 13.07
C LYS A 75 -17.55 -7.46 14.59
N GLY A 76 -17.64 -6.34 15.30
CA GLY A 76 -17.73 -6.35 16.75
C GLY A 76 -16.42 -6.55 17.49
N GLU A 77 -15.32 -6.74 16.78
CA GLU A 77 -14.01 -6.96 17.40
C GLU A 77 -13.11 -5.77 17.21
N LYS A 78 -12.37 -5.40 18.25
CA LYS A 78 -11.40 -4.32 18.16
C LYS A 78 -10.09 -4.85 17.60
N HIS A 79 -9.57 -4.15 16.60
CA HIS A 79 -8.29 -4.45 16.00
C HIS A 79 -7.31 -3.32 16.31
N CYS A 80 -6.10 -3.68 16.70
CA CYS A 80 -5.02 -2.74 16.93
C CYS A 80 -3.87 -3.08 16.00
N GLU A 81 -3.37 -2.08 15.28
CA GLU A 81 -2.34 -2.29 14.27
C GLU A 81 -1.19 -1.33 14.45
N ILE A 82 0.01 -1.82 14.15
CA ILE A 82 1.18 -0.99 13.95
C ILE A 82 1.55 -1.14 12.48
N ASN A 83 1.48 -0.04 11.75
CA ASN A 83 1.76 -0.03 10.31
C ASN A 83 3.13 0.59 10.07
N LEU A 84 4.02 -0.19 9.45
CA LEU A 84 5.33 0.29 9.03
C LEU A 84 5.20 0.70 7.56
N ILE A 85 5.49 1.95 7.26
CA ILE A 85 5.24 2.50 5.93
C ILE A 85 6.56 2.72 5.21
N TYR A 86 6.71 2.06 4.06
CA TYR A 86 7.93 2.10 3.26
C TYR A 86 7.69 2.72 1.90
N GLU A 87 8.72 3.33 1.36
CA GLU A 87 8.72 3.65 -0.06
C GLU A 87 8.71 2.32 -0.82
N MET A 88 8.00 2.30 -1.94
CA MET A 88 7.90 1.07 -2.72
C MET A 88 7.90 1.39 -4.21
N SER A 89 8.60 0.56 -4.98
CA SER A 89 8.49 0.56 -6.42
C SER A 89 8.12 -0.84 -6.90
N LEU A 90 7.50 -0.92 -8.05
CA LEU A 90 7.09 -2.19 -8.63
C LEU A 90 7.82 -2.41 -9.93
N GLY A 91 8.61 -3.49 -9.99
CA GLY A 91 9.30 -3.88 -11.21
C GLY A 91 8.34 -4.54 -12.17
N GLY A 92 8.65 -4.41 -13.44
CA GLY A 92 7.85 -5.06 -14.48
C GLY A 92 6.64 -4.27 -14.94
N LEU A 93 6.44 -3.07 -14.42
CA LEU A 93 5.30 -2.25 -14.84
C LEU A 93 5.34 -1.91 -16.32
N GLU A 94 6.51 -1.64 -16.86
CA GLU A 94 6.66 -1.32 -18.27
C GLU A 94 6.26 -2.47 -19.18
N GLY A 95 6.22 -3.68 -18.66
CA GLY A 95 5.76 -4.83 -19.41
C GLY A 95 4.25 -5.02 -19.41
N LEU A 96 3.54 -4.31 -18.56
CA LEU A 96 2.10 -4.50 -18.41
C LEU A 96 1.26 -3.78 -19.48
N GLY A 97 1.72 -2.65 -19.95
CA GLY A 97 0.96 -1.88 -20.93
C GLY A 97 1.83 -1.41 -22.06
N GLY A 98 2.94 -2.04 -22.21
CA GLY A 98 3.93 -1.59 -23.15
C GLY A 98 4.77 -0.55 -22.48
N LEU A 99 5.17 0.41 -23.14
CA LEU A 99 6.19 1.30 -22.72
C LEU A 99 5.75 2.44 -21.88
N GLU A 100 4.50 2.76 -21.96
CA GLU A 100 3.99 3.91 -21.23
C GLU A 100 3.57 3.43 -19.88
N GLY A 101 4.42 3.59 -18.91
CA GLY A 101 4.20 3.11 -17.55
C GLY A 101 2.82 3.41 -17.04
N LEU A 102 2.29 4.61 -17.30
CA LEU A 102 0.97 4.97 -16.81
C LEU A 102 -0.13 4.07 -17.34
N GLU A 103 -0.09 3.71 -18.62
CA GLU A 103 -1.07 2.79 -19.18
C GLU A 103 -0.96 1.41 -18.53
N GLY A 104 0.24 0.94 -18.31
CA GLY A 104 0.46 -0.32 -17.62
C GLY A 104 -0.06 -0.28 -16.21
N LEU A 105 0.17 0.84 -15.51
CA LEU A 105 -0.29 1.00 -14.14
C LEU A 105 -1.81 0.98 -14.05
N GLU A 106 -2.49 1.59 -15.01
CA GLU A 106 -3.96 1.61 -15.00
C GLU A 106 -4.55 0.23 -15.23
N ARG A 107 -3.77 -0.69 -15.77
CA ARG A 107 -4.23 -2.05 -16.03
C ARG A 107 -3.83 -3.04 -14.95
N LEU A 108 -3.25 -2.55 -13.86
CA LEU A 108 -2.82 -3.45 -12.80
C LEU A 108 -4.02 -4.13 -12.16
N GLU A 109 -4.07 -5.44 -12.27
CA GLU A 109 -5.13 -6.25 -11.70
C GLU A 109 -4.60 -7.06 -10.53
N SER A 110 -5.43 -7.26 -9.54
CA SER A 110 -5.07 -8.09 -8.41
C SER A 110 -5.21 -9.56 -8.76
N LEU A 111 -4.28 -10.36 -8.25
CA LEU A 111 -4.39 -11.81 -8.31
C LEU A 111 -5.33 -12.34 -7.23
N GLU A 112 -5.68 -11.46 -6.26
CA GLU A 112 -6.58 -11.81 -5.17
C GLU A 112 -7.97 -11.26 -5.45
N ASP A 113 -9.00 -12.08 -5.32
CA ASP A 113 -10.36 -11.72 -5.70
C ASP A 113 -10.98 -10.60 -4.88
N TRP A 114 -10.50 -10.37 -3.67
CA TRP A 114 -11.10 -9.38 -2.76
C TRP A 114 -10.46 -8.01 -2.83
N ILE A 115 -9.43 -7.82 -3.65
CA ILE A 115 -8.69 -6.57 -3.74
C ILE A 115 -8.80 -5.99 -5.14
N CYS A 116 -9.05 -4.70 -5.21
CA CYS A 116 -8.92 -3.92 -6.45
C CYS A 116 -7.79 -2.93 -6.27
N PHE A 117 -7.09 -2.60 -7.33
CA PHE A 117 -6.06 -1.57 -7.31
C PHE A 117 -6.52 -0.34 -8.07
N ASP A 118 -6.13 0.83 -7.60
CA ASP A 118 -6.44 2.08 -8.26
C ASP A 118 -5.26 3.04 -8.10
N TRP A 119 -5.04 3.84 -9.13
CA TRP A 119 -4.03 4.90 -9.12
C TRP A 119 -4.75 6.22 -8.90
N VAL A 120 -4.51 6.82 -7.74
CA VAL A 120 -5.21 8.03 -7.33
C VAL A 120 -4.24 9.21 -7.39
N PRO A 121 -4.61 10.33 -8.06
CA PRO A 121 -3.74 11.51 -8.01
C PRO A 121 -3.44 11.91 -6.58
N CYS A 122 -2.17 12.17 -6.29
CA CYS A 122 -1.76 12.48 -4.92
C CYS A 122 -2.47 13.73 -4.38
N ASP A 123 -2.79 14.69 -5.24
CA ASP A 123 -3.49 15.90 -4.83
C ASP A 123 -4.99 15.67 -4.59
N LYS A 124 -5.50 14.47 -4.87
CA LYS A 124 -6.88 14.11 -4.64
C LYS A 124 -7.04 13.02 -3.58
N ILE A 125 -6.00 12.83 -2.77
CA ILE A 125 -6.01 11.77 -1.77
C ILE A 125 -7.16 11.92 -0.76
N ASP A 126 -7.59 13.14 -0.49
CA ASP A 126 -8.69 13.38 0.45
C ASP A 126 -10.03 12.82 -0.03
N SER A 127 -10.20 12.65 -1.34
CA SER A 127 -11.43 12.10 -1.88
C SER A 127 -11.41 10.58 -1.98
N ALA A 128 -10.29 9.94 -1.64
CA ALA A 128 -10.14 8.50 -1.79
C ALA A 128 -10.60 7.69 -0.59
N ASN A 129 -11.00 8.34 0.49
CA ASN A 129 -11.39 7.68 1.74
C ASN A 129 -10.31 6.71 2.22
N LEU A 130 -9.07 7.20 2.27
CA LEU A 130 -7.93 6.39 2.69
C LEU A 130 -7.99 6.13 4.20
N LEU A 131 -7.88 4.87 4.58
CA LEU A 131 -7.90 4.44 5.97
C LEU A 131 -6.61 3.71 6.34
N PRO A 132 -6.05 3.93 7.51
CA PRO A 132 -6.44 5.01 8.42
C PRO A 132 -6.03 6.37 7.84
N PRO A 133 -6.74 7.45 8.19
CA PRO A 133 -6.47 8.77 7.59
C PRO A 133 -5.06 9.28 7.83
N GLU A 134 -4.42 8.81 8.88
CA GLU A 134 -3.04 9.19 9.22
C GLU A 134 -2.03 8.77 8.15
N MET A 135 -2.45 7.91 7.21
CA MET A 135 -1.62 7.51 6.09
C MET A 135 -1.50 8.60 5.02
N LYS A 136 -2.45 9.53 4.98
CA LYS A 136 -2.51 10.55 3.92
C LYS A 136 -1.22 11.35 3.70
N PRO A 137 -0.52 11.80 4.75
CA PRO A 137 0.70 12.58 4.53
C PRO A 137 1.77 11.82 3.75
N TYR A 138 1.78 10.50 3.85
CA TYR A 138 2.79 9.69 3.16
C TYR A 138 2.51 9.54 1.67
N CYS A 139 1.30 9.86 1.25
CA CYS A 139 0.91 9.79 -0.16
C CYS A 139 1.26 11.06 -0.93
N ASN A 140 2.17 11.88 -0.41
CA ASN A 140 2.60 13.12 -1.02
C ASN A 140 4.00 12.93 -1.58
N PRO A 141 4.22 13.20 -2.87
CA PRO A 141 5.56 13.05 -3.46
C PRO A 141 6.63 13.86 -2.73
N ALA A 142 6.27 15.03 -2.17
CA ALA A 142 7.22 15.86 -1.44
C ALA A 142 7.69 15.19 -0.16
N THR A 143 6.83 14.41 0.51
CA THR A 143 7.21 13.66 1.70
C THR A 143 8.21 12.57 1.35
N SER A 144 7.95 11.83 0.28
CA SER A 144 8.85 10.81 -0.22
C SER A 144 10.21 11.38 -0.59
N GLN A 145 10.21 12.51 -1.30
CA GLN A 145 11.45 13.17 -1.69
C GLN A 145 12.24 13.62 -0.47
N THR A 146 11.56 14.12 0.55
CA THR A 146 12.21 14.57 1.77
C THR A 146 12.93 13.42 2.46
N SER A 147 12.36 12.23 2.44
CA SER A 147 12.97 11.09 3.09
C SER A 147 14.27 10.63 2.43
N GLN A 148 14.55 11.10 1.23
CA GLN A 148 15.76 10.73 0.51
C GLN A 148 16.94 11.63 0.82
N THR A 149 16.71 12.71 1.52
CA THR A 149 17.78 13.61 1.93
C THR A 149 18.24 13.31 3.36
#